data_fe9053a3279faaf26fc07232026d075e
#
_entry.id   fe9053a3279faaf26fc07232026d075e
#
_cell.length_a   1.000
_cell.length_b   1.000
_cell.length_c   1.000
_cell.angle_alpha   90.00
_cell.angle_beta   90.00
_cell.angle_gamma   90.00
#
_symmetry.space_group_name_H-M   'P 1'
#
loop_
_entity.id
_entity.type
_entity.pdbx_description
1 polymer ?
#
loop_
_entity_poly.entity_id
_entity_poly.type
_entity_poly.pdbx_seq_one_letter_code
_entity_poly.pdbx_strand_id
1 'polypeptide(L)'
;PDDPDTRVFAHAKNSLGIPGQSQKYHICPGGTVAYDGPCDLTADRIIQESGAAQRTAHPAATLNAAVEALDKQLGFMGWVEYAEVVRLCAQHGFSERTMRRAKTAMELKTAYAGTFQNRVILWYRPEMDEEHVRADYANQHEQLKMA
;
A
#
# COMPACT_ATOMS: atom_id res chain seq x y z
N PRO A 1 16.76 -19.73 -9.50
CA PRO A 1 16.88 -20.79 -10.51
C PRO A 1 16.66 -20.17 -11.88
N ASP A 2 17.52 -20.51 -12.83
CA ASP A 2 17.50 -19.93 -14.19
C ASP A 2 16.35 -20.51 -15.06
N ASP A 3 15.59 -21.45 -14.52
CA ASP A 3 14.46 -22.10 -15.16
C ASP A 3 13.14 -21.67 -14.46
N PRO A 4 12.18 -21.03 -15.17
CA PRO A 4 10.92 -20.55 -14.62
C PRO A 4 10.01 -21.67 -14.09
N ASP A 5 10.21 -22.91 -14.54
CA ASP A 5 9.40 -24.06 -14.12
C ASP A 5 9.96 -24.74 -12.87
N THR A 6 11.21 -24.48 -12.50
CA THR A 6 11.83 -25.03 -11.28
C THR A 6 11.38 -24.24 -10.03
N ARG A 7 10.90 -24.96 -9.07
CA ARG A 7 10.47 -24.45 -7.76
C ARG A 7 11.35 -25.02 -6.65
N VAL A 8 11.43 -24.28 -5.54
CA VAL A 8 12.22 -24.68 -4.38
C VAL A 8 11.33 -24.73 -3.14
N PHE A 9 11.40 -25.86 -2.46
CA PHE A 9 10.85 -26.02 -1.11
C PHE A 9 11.98 -25.81 -0.11
N ALA A 10 11.99 -24.67 0.57
CA ALA A 10 13.01 -24.31 1.53
C ALA A 10 12.45 -24.30 2.97
N HIS A 11 13.20 -24.92 3.87
CA HIS A 11 12.83 -24.94 5.28
C HIS A 11 13.15 -23.59 5.94
N ALA A 12 12.13 -22.87 6.39
CA ALA A 12 12.28 -21.51 6.95
C ALA A 12 12.66 -21.53 8.45
N LYS A 13 12.09 -22.47 9.23
CA LYS A 13 12.32 -22.56 10.68
C LYS A 13 12.04 -23.96 11.19
N ASN A 14 12.93 -24.47 12.02
CA ASN A 14 12.71 -25.67 12.81
C ASN A 14 12.96 -25.37 14.29
N SER A 15 11.91 -25.48 15.11
CA SER A 15 12.00 -25.22 16.56
C SER A 15 12.49 -26.44 17.35
N LEU A 16 12.53 -27.63 16.73
CA LEU A 16 12.75 -28.90 17.41
C LEU A 16 13.94 -29.70 16.87
N GLY A 17 14.68 -29.19 15.89
CA GLY A 17 15.78 -29.92 15.29
C GLY A 17 16.61 -29.11 14.29
N ILE A 18 17.53 -29.80 13.64
CA ILE A 18 18.39 -29.20 12.60
C ILE A 18 17.52 -28.86 11.37
N PRO A 19 17.70 -27.67 10.74
CA PRO A 19 17.01 -27.32 9.52
C PRO A 19 17.22 -28.38 8.43
N GLY A 20 16.13 -28.81 7.79
CA GLY A 20 16.20 -29.73 6.66
C GLY A 20 16.83 -29.08 5.43
N GLN A 21 17.43 -29.89 4.57
CA GLN A 21 17.97 -29.43 3.28
C GLN A 21 16.83 -29.04 2.34
N SER A 22 17.01 -27.92 1.63
CA SER A 22 16.05 -27.46 0.62
C SER A 22 16.00 -28.41 -0.56
N GLN A 23 14.81 -28.52 -1.19
CA GLN A 23 14.56 -29.44 -2.30
C GLN A 23 14.07 -28.66 -3.52
N LYS A 24 14.57 -29.03 -4.70
CA LYS A 24 14.04 -28.57 -5.99
C LYS A 24 12.93 -29.51 -6.46
N TYR A 25 11.95 -28.95 -7.12
CA TYR A 25 10.87 -29.70 -7.74
C TYR A 25 10.28 -28.93 -8.94
N HIS A 26 9.62 -29.63 -9.82
CA HIS A 26 8.78 -29.06 -10.86
C HIS A 26 7.39 -29.72 -10.88
N ILE A 27 6.43 -29.02 -11.50
CA ILE A 27 5.07 -29.52 -11.67
C ILE A 27 4.96 -30.07 -13.09
N CYS A 28 4.76 -31.38 -13.20
CA CYS A 28 4.58 -32.02 -14.48
C CYS A 28 3.23 -31.70 -15.11
N PRO A 29 3.08 -31.84 -16.46
CA PRO A 29 1.77 -31.84 -17.09
C PRO A 29 0.85 -32.88 -16.42
N GLY A 30 -0.31 -32.42 -15.95
CA GLY A 30 -1.24 -33.25 -15.15
C GLY A 30 -1.21 -32.98 -13.64
N GLY A 31 -0.38 -32.04 -13.16
CA GLY A 31 -0.39 -31.55 -11.79
C GLY A 31 0.38 -32.41 -10.78
N THR A 32 1.12 -33.42 -11.22
CA THR A 32 2.02 -34.19 -10.35
C THR A 32 3.32 -33.43 -10.09
N VAL A 33 3.87 -33.60 -8.87
CA VAL A 33 5.14 -33.00 -8.48
C VAL A 33 6.26 -34.02 -8.68
N ALA A 34 7.29 -33.62 -9.42
CA ALA A 34 8.52 -34.41 -9.53
C ALA A 34 9.65 -33.69 -8.79
N TYR A 35 10.40 -34.40 -7.97
CA TYR A 35 11.53 -33.87 -7.20
C TYR A 35 12.82 -33.98 -8.00
N ASP A 36 13.54 -32.85 -8.09
CA ASP A 36 14.79 -32.74 -8.85
C ASP A 36 16.03 -32.86 -7.96
N GLY A 37 15.81 -33.05 -6.65
CA GLY A 37 16.87 -33.29 -5.67
C GLY A 37 17.16 -32.11 -4.76
N PRO A 38 18.14 -32.26 -3.87
CA PRO A 38 18.51 -31.25 -2.90
C PRO A 38 19.16 -30.02 -3.55
N CYS A 39 19.06 -28.86 -2.88
CA CYS A 39 19.73 -27.64 -3.28
C CYS A 39 20.25 -26.83 -2.09
N ASP A 40 21.24 -25.97 -2.34
CA ASP A 40 21.87 -25.15 -1.32
C ASP A 40 21.16 -23.80 -1.08
N LEU A 41 19.98 -23.59 -1.66
CA LEU A 41 19.18 -22.39 -1.45
C LEU A 41 18.50 -22.46 -0.09
N THR A 42 18.83 -21.52 0.78
CA THR A 42 18.15 -21.37 2.08
C THR A 42 16.95 -20.45 1.99
N ALA A 43 15.97 -20.62 2.90
CA ALA A 43 14.81 -19.73 2.97
C ALA A 43 15.21 -18.25 3.14
N ASP A 44 16.22 -17.96 3.95
CA ASP A 44 16.73 -16.60 4.16
C ASP A 44 17.30 -16.00 2.87
N ARG A 45 18.05 -16.79 2.08
CA ARG A 45 18.57 -16.35 0.79
C ARG A 45 17.45 -16.09 -0.22
N ILE A 46 16.44 -16.96 -0.29
CA ILE A 46 15.27 -16.76 -1.16
C ILE A 46 14.51 -15.49 -0.76
N ILE A 47 14.31 -15.26 0.54
CA ILE A 47 13.64 -14.04 1.06
C ILE A 47 14.47 -12.80 0.75
N GLN A 48 15.80 -12.85 0.91
CA GLN A 48 16.69 -11.73 0.59
C GLN A 48 16.68 -11.41 -0.91
N GLU A 49 16.78 -12.40 -1.77
CA GLU A 49 16.76 -12.23 -3.23
C GLU A 49 15.38 -11.75 -3.71
N SER A 50 14.29 -12.33 -3.21
CA SER A 50 12.92 -11.88 -3.51
C SER A 50 12.64 -10.50 -2.93
N GLY A 51 13.14 -10.20 -1.73
CA GLY A 51 13.02 -8.91 -1.09
C GLY A 51 13.87 -7.82 -1.76
N ALA A 52 14.98 -8.17 -2.40
CA ALA A 52 15.78 -7.24 -3.20
C ALA A 52 15.05 -6.82 -4.48
N ALA A 53 14.33 -7.75 -5.14
CA ALA A 53 13.52 -7.44 -6.30
C ALA A 53 12.30 -6.55 -5.98
N GLN A 54 11.73 -6.67 -4.77
CA GLN A 54 10.62 -5.82 -4.30
C GLN A 54 11.07 -4.53 -3.59
N ARG A 55 12.35 -4.40 -3.23
CA ARG A 55 12.90 -3.25 -2.49
C ARG A 55 13.44 -2.14 -3.36
N THR A 56 13.10 -2.07 -4.65
CA THR A 56 13.50 -0.95 -5.53
C THR A 56 12.83 0.38 -5.19
N ALA A 57 11.81 0.40 -4.35
CA ALA A 57 11.33 1.63 -3.72
C ALA A 57 11.63 1.60 -2.22
N HIS A 58 12.57 2.44 -1.75
CA HIS A 58 12.78 2.65 -0.31
C HIS A 58 11.44 3.01 0.34
N PRO A 59 10.99 2.29 1.40
CA PRO A 59 9.69 2.58 2.04
C PRO A 59 9.58 4.02 2.54
N ALA A 60 10.70 4.64 2.90
CA ALA A 60 10.79 6.04 3.29
C ALA A 60 10.60 6.99 2.10
N ALA A 61 11.23 6.72 0.94
CA ALA A 61 11.07 7.53 -0.26
C ALA A 61 9.63 7.49 -0.78
N THR A 62 8.99 6.32 -0.74
CA THR A 62 7.58 6.18 -1.11
C THR A 62 6.65 6.91 -0.15
N LEU A 63 6.97 6.94 1.17
CA LEU A 63 6.19 7.70 2.15
C LEU A 63 6.34 9.19 1.94
N ASN A 64 7.56 9.70 1.73
CA ASN A 64 7.80 11.12 1.47
C ASN A 64 7.09 11.59 0.20
N ALA A 65 7.15 10.80 -0.88
CA ALA A 65 6.43 11.09 -2.12
C ALA A 65 4.90 11.10 -1.91
N ALA A 66 4.37 10.22 -1.07
CA ALA A 66 2.95 10.22 -0.73
C ALA A 66 2.55 11.43 0.13
N VAL A 67 3.40 11.86 1.06
CA VAL A 67 3.21 13.08 1.85
C VAL A 67 3.19 14.30 0.94
N GLU A 68 4.17 14.45 0.05
CA GLU A 68 4.23 15.56 -0.90
C GLU A 68 3.01 15.60 -1.84
N ALA A 69 2.60 14.46 -2.37
CA ALA A 69 1.43 14.35 -3.23
C ALA A 69 0.15 14.74 -2.49
N LEU A 70 0.01 14.29 -1.25
CA LEU A 70 -1.16 14.59 -0.40
C LEU A 70 -1.15 16.07 0.03
N ASP A 71 0.02 16.64 0.37
CA ASP A 71 0.16 18.05 0.72
C ASP A 71 -0.22 18.95 -0.46
N LYS A 72 0.24 18.60 -1.65
CA LYS A 72 -0.13 19.30 -2.89
C LYS A 72 -1.64 19.22 -3.16
N GLN A 73 -2.27 18.06 -2.90
CA GLN A 73 -3.71 17.89 -3.10
C GLN A 73 -4.54 18.68 -2.08
N LEU A 74 -4.09 18.76 -0.82
CA LEU A 74 -4.70 19.62 0.19
C LEU A 74 -4.64 21.12 -0.21
N GLY A 75 -3.55 21.51 -0.86
CA GLY A 75 -3.38 22.86 -1.42
C GLY A 75 -3.74 23.98 -0.46
N PHE A 76 -4.36 25.03 -1.00
CA PHE A 76 -4.84 26.19 -0.24
C PHE A 76 -6.08 25.88 0.62
N MET A 77 -6.93 24.95 0.18
CA MET A 77 -8.16 24.58 0.90
C MET A 77 -7.89 23.94 2.25
N GLY A 78 -6.75 23.26 2.38
CA GLY A 78 -6.36 22.56 3.62
C GLY A 78 -7.15 21.28 3.89
N TRP A 79 -8.05 20.89 3.00
CA TRP A 79 -8.83 19.65 3.09
C TRP A 79 -8.97 18.97 1.72
N VAL A 80 -9.30 17.67 1.74
CA VAL A 80 -9.47 16.84 0.53
C VAL A 80 -10.52 15.76 0.77
N GLU A 81 -11.31 15.43 -0.25
CA GLU A 81 -12.19 14.27 -0.21
C GLU A 81 -11.41 12.96 -0.28
N TYR A 82 -11.85 11.95 0.46
CA TYR A 82 -11.22 10.62 0.40
C TYR A 82 -11.30 10.00 -1.01
N ALA A 83 -12.32 10.31 -1.78
CA ALA A 83 -12.41 9.89 -3.19
C ALA A 83 -11.23 10.41 -4.02
N GLU A 84 -10.80 11.66 -3.81
CA GLU A 84 -9.63 12.23 -4.47
C GLU A 84 -8.33 11.56 -3.99
N VAL A 85 -8.25 11.21 -2.70
CA VAL A 85 -7.11 10.44 -2.17
C VAL A 85 -7.00 9.08 -2.84
N VAL A 86 -8.11 8.40 -3.10
CA VAL A 86 -8.12 7.12 -3.83
C VAL A 86 -7.66 7.31 -5.28
N ARG A 87 -8.08 8.38 -5.96
CA ARG A 87 -7.58 8.72 -7.31
C ARG A 87 -6.09 9.01 -7.32
N LEU A 88 -5.60 9.74 -6.32
CA LEU A 88 -4.18 10.03 -6.14
C LEU A 88 -3.36 8.74 -5.96
N CYS A 89 -3.88 7.77 -5.20
CA CYS A 89 -3.26 6.45 -5.07
C CYS A 89 -3.12 5.76 -6.43
N ALA A 90 -4.18 5.76 -7.24
CA ALA A 90 -4.17 5.13 -8.56
C ALA A 90 -3.20 5.84 -9.53
N GLN A 91 -3.14 7.18 -9.50
CA GLN A 91 -2.27 7.97 -10.38
C GLN A 91 -0.77 7.75 -10.10
N HIS A 92 -0.39 7.64 -8.82
CA HIS A 92 1.00 7.54 -8.39
C HIS A 92 1.44 6.12 -8.01
N GLY A 93 0.54 5.13 -8.10
CA GLY A 93 0.84 3.75 -7.71
C GLY A 93 1.06 3.57 -6.20
N PHE A 94 0.53 4.48 -5.36
CA PHE A 94 0.62 4.33 -3.91
C PHE A 94 -0.38 3.30 -3.40
N SER A 95 0.04 2.49 -2.41
CA SER A 95 -0.90 1.65 -1.68
C SER A 95 -1.74 2.50 -0.72
N GLU A 96 -2.97 2.06 -0.44
CA GLU A 96 -3.82 2.70 0.57
C GLU A 96 -3.14 2.78 1.94
N ARG A 97 -2.38 1.74 2.30
CA ARG A 97 -1.56 1.71 3.53
C ARG A 97 -0.53 2.83 3.56
N THR A 98 0.15 3.10 2.43
CA THR A 98 1.13 4.18 2.32
C THR A 98 0.45 5.53 2.52
N MET A 99 -0.72 5.74 1.91
CA MET A 99 -1.48 6.97 2.03
C MET A 99 -2.01 7.21 3.45
N ARG A 100 -2.46 6.17 4.14
CA ARG A 100 -2.84 6.25 5.56
C ARG A 100 -1.65 6.60 6.46
N ARG A 101 -0.45 6.11 6.15
CA ARG A 101 0.78 6.51 6.85
C ARG A 101 1.14 7.97 6.58
N ALA A 102 0.97 8.45 5.34
CA ALA A 102 1.14 9.86 5.00
C ALA A 102 0.16 10.76 5.77
N LYS A 103 -1.13 10.37 5.84
CA LYS A 103 -2.13 11.03 6.68
C LYS A 103 -1.66 11.16 8.15
N THR A 104 -1.16 10.07 8.72
CA THR A 104 -0.67 10.05 10.10
C THR A 104 0.58 10.92 10.28
N ALA A 105 1.52 10.89 9.32
CA ALA A 105 2.72 11.70 9.34
C ALA A 105 2.44 13.21 9.25
N MET A 106 1.35 13.59 8.58
CA MET A 106 0.86 14.97 8.47
C MET A 106 -0.15 15.35 9.57
N GLU A 107 -0.45 14.43 10.50
CA GLU A 107 -1.42 14.62 11.58
C GLU A 107 -2.84 15.00 11.10
N LEU A 108 -3.21 14.66 9.86
CA LEU A 108 -4.49 15.03 9.29
C LEU A 108 -5.65 14.41 10.05
N LYS A 109 -6.65 15.23 10.33
CA LYS A 109 -7.90 14.84 10.96
C LYS A 109 -8.90 14.31 9.92
N THR A 110 -10.01 13.75 10.41
CA THR A 110 -11.09 13.23 9.56
C THR A 110 -12.40 13.89 9.96
N ALA A 111 -13.11 14.47 8.99
CA ALA A 111 -14.47 14.92 9.13
C ALA A 111 -15.41 14.10 8.23
N TYR A 112 -16.68 14.18 8.51
CA TYR A 112 -17.73 13.58 7.71
C TYR A 112 -18.71 14.66 7.28
N ALA A 113 -18.93 14.79 5.97
CA ALA A 113 -19.87 15.72 5.37
C ALA A 113 -20.98 14.99 4.61
N GLY A 114 -22.02 15.71 4.18
CA GLY A 114 -23.14 15.17 3.44
C GLY A 114 -24.24 14.60 4.34
N THR A 115 -25.21 13.91 3.72
CA THR A 115 -26.37 13.29 4.38
C THR A 115 -26.05 11.84 4.77
N PHE A 116 -26.93 11.22 5.58
CA PHE A 116 -26.79 9.82 6.00
C PHE A 116 -26.64 8.85 4.79
N GLN A 117 -27.33 9.14 3.67
CA GLN A 117 -27.29 8.32 2.46
C GLN A 117 -26.07 8.62 1.56
N ASN A 118 -25.54 9.85 1.60
CA ASN A 118 -24.40 10.31 0.79
C ASN A 118 -23.30 10.89 1.69
N ARG A 119 -22.81 10.07 2.60
CA ARG A 119 -21.75 10.46 3.53
C ARG A 119 -20.40 10.50 2.82
N VAL A 120 -19.74 11.64 2.88
CA VAL A 120 -18.40 11.86 2.32
C VAL A 120 -17.38 11.95 3.46
N ILE A 121 -16.22 11.36 3.26
CA ILE A 121 -15.10 11.41 4.19
C ILE A 121 -14.14 12.51 3.72
N LEU A 122 -13.80 13.44 4.59
CA LEU A 122 -12.85 14.51 4.35
C LEU A 122 -11.62 14.32 5.24
N TRP A 123 -10.42 14.50 4.68
CA TRP A 123 -9.18 14.63 5.44
C TRP A 123 -8.77 16.10 5.42
N TYR A 124 -8.39 16.64 6.57
CA TYR A 124 -8.10 18.07 6.71
C TYR A 124 -6.93 18.32 7.66
N ARG A 125 -6.29 19.46 7.52
CA ARG A 125 -5.14 19.90 8.31
C ARG A 125 -5.52 20.11 9.78
N PRO A 126 -4.63 19.76 10.74
CA PRO A 126 -4.93 19.79 12.17
C PRO A 126 -5.27 21.18 12.72
N GLU A 127 -4.79 22.25 12.07
CA GLU A 127 -5.05 23.64 12.40
C GLU A 127 -6.44 24.14 12.00
N MET A 128 -7.15 23.37 11.16
CA MET A 128 -8.49 23.76 10.71
C MET A 128 -9.56 23.31 11.69
N ASP A 129 -10.65 24.07 11.75
CA ASP A 129 -11.84 23.68 12.47
C ASP A 129 -12.74 22.75 11.63
N GLU A 130 -13.29 21.71 12.25
CA GLU A 130 -14.11 20.71 11.57
C GLU A 130 -15.41 21.31 11.01
N GLU A 131 -16.04 22.25 11.72
CA GLU A 131 -17.28 22.91 11.28
C GLU A 131 -17.01 23.77 10.04
N HIS A 132 -15.87 24.47 10.01
CA HIS A 132 -15.44 25.25 8.87
C HIS A 132 -15.23 24.37 7.63
N VAL A 133 -14.53 23.24 7.79
CA VAL A 133 -14.31 22.29 6.70
C VAL A 133 -15.62 21.75 6.13
N ARG A 134 -16.59 21.45 6.99
CA ARG A 134 -17.92 20.98 6.55
C ARG A 134 -18.70 22.06 5.80
N ALA A 135 -18.61 23.32 6.26
CA ALA A 135 -19.27 24.45 5.62
C ALA A 135 -18.67 24.74 4.24
N ASP A 136 -17.36 24.73 4.12
CA ASP A 136 -16.65 24.92 2.85
C ASP A 136 -17.01 23.82 1.83
N TYR A 137 -17.03 22.55 2.29
CA TYR A 137 -17.47 21.45 1.47
C TYR A 137 -18.90 21.64 0.95
N ALA A 138 -19.84 22.03 1.82
CA ALA A 138 -21.22 22.24 1.44
C ALA A 138 -21.36 23.36 0.41
N ASN A 139 -20.69 24.50 0.63
CA ASN A 139 -20.68 25.66 -0.27
C ASN A 139 -20.14 25.28 -1.67
N GLN A 140 -19.08 24.50 -1.73
CA GLN A 140 -18.47 24.07 -2.99
C GLN A 140 -19.43 23.17 -3.79
N HIS A 141 -20.12 22.26 -3.10
CA HIS A 141 -21.08 21.35 -3.73
C HIS A 141 -22.39 22.04 -4.15
N GLU A 142 -22.81 23.11 -3.49
CA GLU A 142 -23.94 23.93 -3.93
C GLU A 142 -23.62 24.71 -5.21
N GLN A 143 -22.42 25.29 -5.29
CA GLN A 143 -21.97 26.01 -6.49
C GLN A 143 -21.88 25.08 -7.72
N LEU A 144 -21.42 23.83 -7.53
CA LEU A 144 -21.35 22.83 -8.62
C LEU A 144 -22.72 22.36 -9.12
N LYS A 145 -23.78 22.47 -8.31
CA LYS A 145 -25.16 22.14 -8.73
C LYS A 145 -25.85 23.27 -9.47
N MET A 146 -25.33 24.48 -9.37
CA MET A 146 -25.89 25.69 -9.99
C MET A 146 -25.22 26.04 -11.34
N ALA A 147 -24.10 25.40 -11.66
CA ALA A 147 -23.34 25.57 -12.90
C ALA A 147 -23.67 24.49 -13.93
#